data_1a2f656d5264a205614a2f55aac285ae
#
_entry.id   1a2f656d5264a205614a2f55aac285ae
#
_cell.length_a   1.000
_cell.length_b   1.000
_cell.length_c   1.000
_cell.angle_alpha   90.00
_cell.angle_beta   90.00
_cell.angle_gamma   90.00
#
_symmetry.space_group_name_H-M   'P 1'
#
loop_
_entity.id
_entity.type
_entity.pdbx_description
1 polymer ?
#
loop_
_entity_poly.entity_id
_entity_poly.type
_entity_poly.pdbx_seq_one_letter_code
_entity_poly.pdbx_strand_id
1 'polypeptide(L)' 'MKKETVIKVLQRYASSLRSMEIESIAQNEPKDAEHYRFDKNVMYEAIKMIESGKE' A
#
# COMPACT_ATOMS: atom_id res chain seq x y z
N MET A 1 4.82 11.90 16.18
CA MET A 1 3.61 11.45 15.49
C MET A 1 3.15 10.13 16.07
N LYS A 2 1.87 10.00 16.25
CA LYS A 2 1.34 8.78 16.85
C LYS A 2 1.37 7.62 15.86
N LYS A 3 1.60 6.44 16.40
CA LYS A 3 1.64 5.20 15.63
C LYS A 3 0.35 5.01 14.80
N GLU A 4 -0.78 5.24 15.43
CA GLU A 4 -2.09 5.09 14.77
C GLU A 4 -2.23 6.02 13.59
N THR A 5 -1.70 7.23 13.69
CA THR A 5 -1.76 8.20 12.60
C THR A 5 -0.94 7.72 11.42
N VAL A 6 0.25 7.20 11.69
CA VAL A 6 1.12 6.69 10.63
C VAL A 6 0.44 5.51 9.92
N ILE A 7 -0.12 4.59 10.69
CA ILE A 7 -0.81 3.43 10.13
C ILE A 7 -1.99 3.86 9.26
N LYS A 8 -2.78 4.82 9.72
CA LYS A 8 -3.92 5.31 8.94
C LYS A 8 -3.50 5.89 7.60
N VAL A 9 -2.43 6.68 7.60
CA VAL A 9 -1.94 7.28 6.37
C VAL A 9 -1.44 6.21 5.42
N LEU A 10 -0.69 5.23 5.94
CA LEU A 10 -0.20 4.14 5.11
C LEU A 10 -1.35 3.31 4.54
N GLN A 11 -2.39 3.06 5.34
CA GLN A 11 -3.56 2.33 4.86
C GLN A 11 -4.27 3.10 3.74
N ARG A 12 -4.34 4.41 3.86
CA ARG A 12 -4.95 5.25 2.82
C ARG A 12 -4.17 5.14 1.52
N TYR A 13 -2.85 5.22 1.59
CA TYR A 13 -2.02 5.07 0.40
C TYR A 13 -2.16 3.67 -0.20
N ALA A 14 -2.18 2.65 0.65
CA ALA A 14 -2.35 1.28 0.17
C ALA A 14 -3.68 1.11 -0.56
N SER A 15 -4.74 1.73 -0.04
CA SER A 15 -6.05 1.67 -0.69
C SER A 15 -6.03 2.36 -2.05
N SER A 16 -5.36 3.52 -2.13
CA SER A 16 -5.22 4.22 -3.42
C SER A 16 -4.45 3.38 -4.42
N LEU A 17 -3.36 2.76 -3.97
CA LEU A 17 -2.55 1.91 -4.84
C LEU A 17 -3.35 0.71 -5.31
N ARG A 18 -4.17 0.15 -4.45
CA ARG A 18 -5.04 -0.97 -4.84
C ARG A 18 -6.02 -0.56 -5.94
N SER A 19 -6.62 0.62 -5.80
CA SER A 19 -7.53 1.12 -6.82
C SER A 19 -6.81 1.33 -8.14
N MET A 20 -5.60 1.88 -8.10
CA MET A 20 -4.80 2.09 -9.29
C MET A 20 -4.39 0.76 -9.94
N GLU A 21 -4.08 -0.24 -9.12
CA GLU A 21 -3.74 -1.56 -9.61
C GLU A 21 -4.92 -2.16 -10.38
N ILE A 22 -6.11 -2.09 -9.79
CA ILE A 22 -7.31 -2.62 -10.43
C ILE A 22 -7.59 -1.91 -11.74
N GLU A 23 -7.45 -0.59 -11.75
CA GLU A 23 -7.67 0.20 -12.95
C GLU A 23 -6.67 -0.15 -14.05
N SER A 24 -5.42 -0.35 -13.66
CA SER A 24 -4.38 -0.73 -14.61
C SER A 24 -4.67 -2.09 -15.24
N ILE A 25 -5.16 -3.02 -14.44
CA ILE A 25 -5.55 -4.33 -14.97
C ILE A 25 -6.70 -4.18 -15.96
N ALA A 26 -7.70 -3.37 -15.61
CA ALA A 26 -8.86 -3.12 -16.47
C ALA A 26 -8.45 -2.46 -17.77
N GLN A 27 -7.40 -1.63 -17.76
CA GLN A 27 -6.90 -0.95 -18.94
C GLN A 27 -5.82 -1.76 -19.66
N ASN A 28 -5.58 -2.97 -19.23
CA ASN A 28 -4.61 -3.88 -19.84
C ASN A 28 -3.19 -3.31 -19.79
N GLU A 29 -2.79 -2.82 -18.62
CA GLU A 29 -1.46 -2.27 -18.38
C GLU A 29 -0.79 -3.07 -17.28
N PRO A 30 -0.33 -4.30 -17.57
CA PRO A 30 0.19 -5.19 -16.53
C PRO A 30 1.44 -4.69 -15.83
N LYS A 31 2.28 -3.93 -16.51
CA LYS A 31 3.50 -3.40 -15.87
C LYS A 31 3.16 -2.39 -14.79
N ASP A 32 2.19 -1.53 -15.07
CA ASP A 32 1.76 -0.54 -14.09
C ASP A 32 1.08 -1.24 -12.91
N ALA A 33 0.27 -2.27 -13.20
CA ALA A 33 -0.37 -3.03 -12.14
C ALA A 33 0.66 -3.68 -11.22
N GLU A 34 1.75 -4.18 -11.77
CA GLU A 34 2.83 -4.78 -10.99
C GLU A 34 3.47 -3.76 -10.06
N HIS A 35 3.73 -2.57 -10.56
CA HIS A 35 4.33 -1.50 -9.75
C HIS A 35 3.42 -1.13 -8.59
N TYR A 36 2.14 -0.96 -8.86
CA TYR A 36 1.19 -0.61 -7.81
C TYR A 36 1.07 -1.72 -6.77
N ARG A 37 1.09 -2.97 -7.22
CA ARG A 37 1.04 -4.11 -6.31
C ARG A 37 2.27 -4.15 -5.41
N PHE A 38 3.45 -3.93 -5.98
CA PHE A 38 4.68 -3.91 -5.22
C PHE A 38 4.64 -2.83 -4.15
N ASP A 39 4.28 -1.61 -4.54
CA ASP A 39 4.23 -0.49 -3.62
C ASP A 39 3.20 -0.72 -2.52
N LYS A 40 2.05 -1.27 -2.88
CA LYS A 40 1.01 -1.61 -1.92
C LYS A 40 1.52 -2.60 -0.88
N ASN A 41 2.24 -3.62 -1.33
CA ASN A 41 2.77 -4.63 -0.43
C ASN A 41 3.83 -4.06 0.51
N VAL A 42 4.64 -3.13 0.02
CA VAL A 42 5.61 -2.43 0.87
C VAL A 42 4.89 -1.66 1.96
N MET A 43 3.77 -1.01 1.62
CA MET A 43 2.98 -0.29 2.62
C MET A 43 2.44 -1.23 3.69
N TYR A 44 1.94 -2.39 3.29
CA TYR A 44 1.42 -3.38 4.25
C TYR A 44 2.54 -3.92 5.15
N GLU A 45 3.73 -4.14 4.60
CA GLU A 45 4.86 -4.57 5.40
C GLU A 45 5.25 -3.50 6.42
N ALA A 46 5.25 -2.23 6.01
CA ALA A 46 5.54 -1.13 6.92
C ALA A 46 4.51 -1.08 8.05
N ILE A 47 3.24 -1.27 7.73
CA ILE A 47 2.18 -1.29 8.74
C ILE A 47 2.42 -2.42 9.74
N LYS A 48 2.76 -3.60 9.25
CA LYS A 48 3.05 -4.75 10.11
C LYS A 48 4.19 -4.45 11.08
N MET A 49 5.26 -3.86 10.57
CA MET A 49 6.41 -3.53 11.41
C MET A 49 6.04 -2.53 12.50
N ILE A 50 5.21 -1.56 12.16
CA ILE A 50 4.75 -0.58 13.14
C ILE A 50 3.83 -1.23 14.16
N GLU A 51 2.93 -2.09 13.71
CA GLU A 51 1.96 -2.75 14.58
C GLU A 51 2.62 -3.73 15.54
N SER A 52 3.71 -4.34 15.10
CA SER A 52 4.43 -5.29 15.96
C SER A 52 5.13 -4.62 17.12
N GLY A 53 5.29 -3.30 17.06
CA GLY A 53 5.93 -2.55 18.12
C GLY A 53 7.44 -2.73 18.18
N LYS A 54 8.02 -3.29 17.19
CA LYS A 54 9.49 -3.44 17.12
C LYS A 54 10.09 -2.20 16.54
N GLU A 55 11.12 -1.74 17.18
CA GLU A 55 11.79 -0.51 16.77
C GLU A 55 13.13 -0.77 16.21
#